data_94dd28a2dd2215fc43bac3487cfebbaa
#
_entry.id   94dd28a2dd2215fc43bac3487cfebbaa
#
_cell.length_a   1.000
_cell.length_b   1.000
_cell.length_c   1.000
_cell.angle_alpha   90.00
_cell.angle_beta   90.00
_cell.angle_gamma   90.00
#
_symmetry.space_group_name_H-M   'P 1'
#
loop_
_entity.id
_entity.type
_entity.pdbx_description
1 polymer ?
#
loop_
_entity_poly.entity_id
_entity_poly.type
_entity_poly.pdbx_seq_one_letter_code
_entity_poly.pdbx_strand_id
1 'polypeptide(L)'
;LPVAAILLLVLLIAGFSVRYISFVSQTIYQESTSHLEEVLHKSNNMLKEMVRKNLTYLHLYNDFLENTSDEAEIQAYIEAAQQDTGFVGFYFLSYDGNYMTVTGETGYLGLQANLDEKLSKGEDIVMNTALPGKPQMLAFICPETQGSYRGFAYDAVAISYYNDAVLRLLDSSAFEGNASNYVIYPDGRVVID
;
A
#
# COMPACT_ATOMS: atom_id res chain seq x y z
N LEU A 1 -59.38 36.21 -17.84
CA LEU A 1 -58.24 36.03 -18.76
C LEU A 1 -56.84 36.29 -18.16
N PRO A 2 -56.55 37.40 -17.41
CA PRO A 2 -55.20 37.67 -16.90
C PRO A 2 -54.75 36.68 -15.80
N VAL A 3 -55.65 36.23 -14.93
CA VAL A 3 -55.31 35.32 -13.84
C VAL A 3 -54.88 33.92 -14.36
N ALA A 4 -55.55 33.41 -15.40
CA ALA A 4 -55.22 32.13 -16.02
C ALA A 4 -53.83 32.18 -16.69
N ALA A 5 -53.51 33.30 -17.34
CA ALA A 5 -52.18 33.48 -17.95
C ALA A 5 -51.04 33.54 -16.93
N ILE A 6 -51.26 34.20 -15.80
CA ILE A 6 -50.30 34.27 -14.69
C ILE A 6 -50.08 32.90 -14.09
N LEU A 7 -51.15 32.12 -13.87
CA LEU A 7 -51.09 30.74 -13.32
C LEU A 7 -50.31 29.82 -14.27
N LEU A 8 -50.55 29.93 -15.58
CA LEU A 8 -49.84 29.14 -16.57
C LEU A 8 -48.35 29.50 -16.63
N LEU A 9 -48.01 30.78 -16.50
CA LEU A 9 -46.62 31.23 -16.46
C LEU A 9 -45.89 30.69 -15.22
N VAL A 10 -46.55 30.72 -14.04
CA VAL A 10 -45.98 30.20 -12.80
C VAL A 10 -45.75 28.66 -12.91
N LEU A 11 -46.67 27.93 -13.48
CA LEU A 11 -46.51 26.48 -13.72
C LEU A 11 -45.36 26.17 -14.69
N LEU A 12 -45.19 26.96 -15.75
CA LEU A 12 -44.09 26.82 -16.69
C LEU A 12 -42.75 27.08 -15.98
N ILE A 13 -42.62 28.16 -15.22
CA ILE A 13 -41.40 28.48 -14.47
C ILE A 13 -41.08 27.37 -13.47
N ALA A 14 -42.08 26.90 -12.71
CA ALA A 14 -41.89 25.80 -11.76
C ALA A 14 -41.43 24.52 -12.46
N GLY A 15 -42.04 24.17 -13.60
CA GLY A 15 -41.66 23.00 -14.39
C GLY A 15 -40.23 23.10 -14.93
N PHE A 16 -39.86 24.26 -15.46
CA PHE A 16 -38.47 24.48 -15.92
C PHE A 16 -37.47 24.46 -14.75
N SER A 17 -37.81 25.04 -13.62
CA SER A 17 -36.94 25.04 -12.43
C SER A 17 -36.67 23.62 -11.90
N VAL A 18 -37.71 22.79 -11.79
CA VAL A 18 -37.59 21.39 -11.37
C VAL A 18 -36.71 20.62 -12.35
N ARG A 19 -36.95 20.79 -13.66
CA ARG A 19 -36.16 20.11 -14.70
C ARG A 19 -34.70 20.55 -14.70
N TYR A 20 -34.47 21.84 -14.50
CA TYR A 20 -33.13 22.43 -14.42
C TYR A 20 -32.35 21.89 -13.18
N ILE A 21 -33.00 21.89 -12.00
CA ILE A 21 -32.40 21.34 -10.76
C ILE A 21 -32.06 19.86 -10.94
N SER A 22 -32.98 19.07 -11.52
CA SER A 22 -32.74 17.65 -11.79
C SER A 22 -31.57 17.43 -12.75
N PHE A 23 -31.50 18.21 -13.83
CA PHE A 23 -30.39 18.16 -14.79
C PHE A 23 -29.05 18.50 -14.13
N VAL A 24 -28.98 19.62 -13.38
CA VAL A 24 -27.76 20.05 -12.68
C VAL A 24 -27.33 19.00 -11.65
N SER A 25 -28.27 18.49 -10.86
CA SER A 25 -27.99 17.44 -9.87
C SER A 25 -27.42 16.17 -10.51
N GLN A 26 -28.01 15.75 -11.62
CA GLN A 26 -27.53 14.56 -12.35
C GLN A 26 -26.14 14.80 -12.96
N THR A 27 -25.89 15.98 -13.51
CA THR A 27 -24.58 16.34 -14.06
C THR A 27 -23.50 16.37 -13.00
N ILE A 28 -23.77 17.02 -11.85
CA ILE A 28 -22.85 17.05 -10.71
C ILE A 28 -22.56 15.64 -10.20
N TYR A 29 -23.60 14.81 -10.08
CA TYR A 29 -23.41 13.42 -9.63
C TYR A 29 -22.55 12.61 -10.60
N GLN A 30 -22.79 12.71 -11.91
CA GLN A 30 -22.01 12.02 -12.93
C GLN A 30 -20.55 12.49 -12.95
N GLU A 31 -20.34 13.80 -12.88
CA GLU A 31 -18.99 14.40 -12.86
C GLU A 31 -18.22 14.00 -11.61
N SER A 32 -18.86 14.03 -10.44
CA SER A 32 -18.26 13.60 -9.17
C SER A 32 -17.92 12.10 -9.18
N THR A 33 -18.80 11.26 -9.73
CA THR A 33 -18.55 9.81 -9.84
C THR A 33 -17.39 9.53 -10.79
N SER A 34 -17.36 10.16 -11.95
CA SER A 34 -16.27 10.00 -12.92
C SER A 34 -14.92 10.45 -12.35
N HIS A 35 -14.91 11.57 -11.63
CA HIS A 35 -13.70 12.03 -10.96
C HIS A 35 -13.22 11.07 -9.85
N LEU A 36 -14.15 10.52 -9.07
CA LEU A 36 -13.84 9.51 -8.06
C LEU A 36 -13.23 8.25 -8.70
N GLU A 37 -13.82 7.76 -9.79
CA GLU A 37 -13.29 6.60 -10.52
C GLU A 37 -11.87 6.87 -11.06
N GLU A 38 -11.61 8.05 -11.60
CA GLU A 38 -10.29 8.44 -12.07
C GLU A 38 -9.25 8.46 -10.93
N VAL A 39 -9.59 9.06 -9.79
CA VAL A 39 -8.70 9.11 -8.61
C VAL A 39 -8.43 7.71 -8.08
N LEU A 40 -9.46 6.86 -7.95
CA LEU A 40 -9.29 5.48 -7.50
C LEU A 40 -8.43 4.66 -8.48
N HIS A 41 -8.62 4.83 -9.77
CA HIS A 41 -7.81 4.14 -10.78
C HIS A 41 -6.34 4.57 -10.71
N LYS A 42 -6.07 5.86 -10.57
CA LYS A 42 -4.72 6.40 -10.40
C LYS A 42 -4.06 5.86 -9.14
N SER A 43 -4.75 5.92 -7.99
CA SER A 43 -4.25 5.42 -6.71
C SER A 43 -3.94 3.92 -6.75
N ASN A 44 -4.82 3.12 -7.37
CA ASN A 44 -4.61 1.68 -7.54
C ASN A 44 -3.39 1.39 -8.42
N ASN A 45 -3.19 2.14 -9.50
CA ASN A 45 -2.00 1.99 -10.35
C ASN A 45 -0.72 2.37 -9.60
N MET A 46 -0.73 3.45 -8.82
CA MET A 46 0.41 3.85 -8.00
C MET A 46 0.76 2.77 -6.97
N LEU A 47 -0.24 2.17 -6.31
CA LEU A 47 -0.03 1.08 -5.36
C LEU A 47 0.57 -0.15 -6.05
N LYS A 48 0.02 -0.57 -7.19
CA LYS A 48 0.56 -1.69 -7.99
C LYS A 48 2.01 -1.47 -8.39
N GLU A 49 2.34 -0.27 -8.86
CA GLU A 49 3.72 0.08 -9.22
C GLU A 49 4.65 0.07 -8.02
N MET A 50 4.20 0.57 -6.86
CA MET A 50 4.96 0.52 -5.63
C MET A 50 5.24 -0.94 -5.21
N VAL A 51 4.23 -1.79 -5.23
CA VAL A 51 4.38 -3.22 -4.91
C VAL A 51 5.39 -3.87 -5.86
N ARG A 52 5.18 -3.72 -7.16
CA ARG A 52 6.08 -4.29 -8.18
C ARG A 52 7.52 -3.82 -8.02
N LYS A 53 7.72 -2.52 -7.81
CA LYS A 53 9.04 -1.92 -7.62
C LYS A 53 9.75 -2.47 -6.39
N ASN A 54 9.05 -2.57 -5.25
CA ASN A 54 9.64 -3.05 -4.00
C ASN A 54 9.99 -4.54 -4.06
N LEU A 55 9.15 -5.37 -4.67
CA LEU A 55 9.46 -6.78 -4.90
C LEU A 55 10.65 -6.93 -5.85
N THR A 56 10.73 -6.13 -6.92
CA THR A 56 11.90 -6.12 -7.80
C THR A 56 13.18 -5.76 -7.05
N TYR A 57 13.13 -4.78 -6.16
CA TYR A 57 14.31 -4.43 -5.34
C TYR A 57 14.69 -5.56 -4.39
N LEU A 58 13.72 -6.23 -3.76
CA LEU A 58 14.00 -7.37 -2.90
C LEU A 58 14.70 -8.51 -3.66
N HIS A 59 14.27 -8.82 -4.88
CA HIS A 59 14.97 -9.80 -5.71
C HIS A 59 16.40 -9.37 -6.02
N LEU A 60 16.64 -8.09 -6.32
CA LEU A 60 17.99 -7.57 -6.52
C LEU A 60 18.86 -7.66 -5.26
N TYR A 61 18.25 -7.45 -4.08
CA TYR A 61 18.96 -7.61 -2.80
C TYR A 61 19.28 -9.08 -2.54
N ASN A 62 18.37 -10.02 -2.85
CA ASN A 62 18.63 -11.44 -2.79
C ASN A 62 19.80 -11.84 -3.69
N ASP A 63 19.77 -11.43 -4.96
CA ASP A 63 20.87 -11.70 -5.91
C ASP A 63 22.22 -11.19 -5.39
N PHE A 64 22.23 -10.04 -4.72
CA PHE A 64 23.42 -9.49 -4.10
C PHE A 64 23.88 -10.34 -2.91
N LEU A 65 22.96 -10.73 -2.02
CA LEU A 65 23.24 -11.54 -0.82
C LEU A 65 23.75 -12.93 -1.17
N GLU A 66 23.26 -13.55 -2.24
CA GLU A 66 23.77 -14.84 -2.73
C GLU A 66 25.23 -14.77 -3.18
N ASN A 67 25.68 -13.61 -3.67
CA ASN A 67 26.99 -13.40 -4.24
C ASN A 67 28.00 -12.73 -3.26
N THR A 68 27.56 -12.32 -2.08
CA THR A 68 28.37 -11.56 -1.11
C THR A 68 28.27 -12.20 0.27
N SER A 69 29.42 -12.56 0.85
CA SER A 69 29.52 -13.10 2.21
C SER A 69 30.15 -12.12 3.21
N ASP A 70 30.62 -10.97 2.75
CA ASP A 70 31.21 -9.93 3.63
C ASP A 70 30.08 -9.14 4.33
N GLU A 71 29.96 -9.32 5.64
CA GLU A 71 28.92 -8.68 6.45
C GLU A 71 29.00 -7.14 6.40
N ALA A 72 30.20 -6.56 6.32
CA ALA A 72 30.36 -5.11 6.25
C ALA A 72 29.92 -4.56 4.88
N GLU A 73 30.18 -5.30 3.80
CA GLU A 73 29.72 -4.97 2.47
C GLU A 73 28.20 -5.07 2.37
N ILE A 74 27.60 -6.14 2.92
CA ILE A 74 26.15 -6.32 2.98
C ILE A 74 25.51 -5.15 3.75
N GLN A 75 26.03 -4.81 4.94
CA GLN A 75 25.50 -3.71 5.72
C GLN A 75 25.57 -2.38 4.95
N ALA A 76 26.71 -2.05 4.36
CA ALA A 76 26.91 -0.81 3.62
C ALA A 76 25.97 -0.71 2.40
N TYR A 77 25.78 -1.82 1.68
CA TYR A 77 24.88 -1.90 0.54
C TYR A 77 23.42 -1.66 0.93
N ILE A 78 22.95 -2.33 1.99
CA ILE A 78 21.57 -2.18 2.47
C ILE A 78 21.32 -0.78 3.05
N GLU A 79 22.28 -0.20 3.78
CA GLU A 79 22.18 1.18 4.28
C GLU A 79 22.09 2.21 3.14
N ALA A 80 22.88 2.04 2.08
CA ALA A 80 22.78 2.88 0.89
C ALA A 80 21.43 2.72 0.19
N ALA A 81 20.96 1.48 0.03
CA ALA A 81 19.67 1.17 -0.56
C ALA A 81 18.50 1.78 0.26
N GLN A 82 18.62 1.78 1.59
CA GLN A 82 17.64 2.41 2.49
C GLN A 82 17.54 3.93 2.28
N GLN A 83 18.68 4.59 2.10
CA GLN A 83 18.71 6.03 1.81
C GLN A 83 18.04 6.36 0.46
N ASP A 84 18.27 5.53 -0.56
CA ASP A 84 17.74 5.76 -1.91
C ASP A 84 16.25 5.44 -2.04
N THR A 85 15.77 4.41 -1.35
CA THR A 85 14.41 3.89 -1.50
C THR A 85 13.46 4.31 -0.39
N GLY A 86 14.00 4.68 0.78
CA GLY A 86 13.25 5.19 1.93
C GLY A 86 12.51 4.10 2.72
N PHE A 87 12.83 2.82 2.58
CA PHE A 87 12.31 1.81 3.49
C PHE A 87 12.84 2.01 4.91
N VAL A 88 12.07 1.63 5.92
CA VAL A 88 12.40 1.89 7.32
C VAL A 88 13.07 0.71 8.03
N GLY A 89 13.00 -0.49 7.45
CA GLY A 89 13.64 -1.67 7.98
C GLY A 89 13.97 -2.68 6.89
N PHE A 90 15.12 -3.36 7.04
CA PHE A 90 15.50 -4.54 6.30
C PHE A 90 15.67 -5.70 7.29
N TYR A 91 15.07 -6.84 6.96
CA TYR A 91 15.00 -7.98 7.86
C TYR A 91 15.40 -9.26 7.13
N PHE A 92 16.26 -10.04 7.77
CA PHE A 92 16.50 -11.45 7.46
C PHE A 92 15.48 -12.25 8.28
N LEU A 93 14.63 -13.05 7.63
CA LEU A 93 13.50 -13.77 8.22
C LEU A 93 13.71 -15.28 8.15
N SER A 94 13.45 -15.97 9.25
CA SER A 94 13.31 -17.42 9.24
C SER A 94 11.82 -17.84 9.15
N TYR A 95 11.54 -19.07 8.72
CA TYR A 95 10.16 -19.60 8.59
C TYR A 95 9.37 -19.55 9.89
N ASP A 96 10.02 -19.66 11.05
CA ASP A 96 9.38 -19.56 12.35
C ASP A 96 9.01 -18.13 12.77
N GLY A 97 9.31 -17.13 11.92
CA GLY A 97 9.01 -15.73 12.14
C GLY A 97 9.99 -14.95 12.99
N ASN A 98 11.10 -15.57 13.36
CA ASN A 98 12.20 -14.82 13.93
C ASN A 98 12.86 -13.96 12.84
N TYR A 99 13.37 -12.81 13.22
CA TYR A 99 14.11 -11.94 12.31
C TYR A 99 15.39 -11.41 12.93
N MET A 100 16.30 -11.03 12.05
CA MET A 100 17.47 -10.23 12.38
C MET A 100 17.52 -9.00 11.44
N THR A 101 17.84 -7.84 11.97
CA THR A 101 18.12 -6.63 11.18
C THR A 101 19.57 -6.62 10.71
N VAL A 102 19.89 -5.74 9.76
CA VAL A 102 21.26 -5.51 9.29
C VAL A 102 22.22 -5.11 10.43
N THR A 103 21.70 -4.41 11.44
CA THR A 103 22.47 -4.00 12.63
C THR A 103 22.67 -5.12 13.65
N GLY A 104 22.02 -6.28 13.44
CA GLY A 104 22.10 -7.45 14.33
C GLY A 104 21.04 -7.48 15.43
N GLU A 105 20.07 -6.57 15.42
CA GLU A 105 18.91 -6.64 16.32
C GLU A 105 18.03 -7.84 15.92
N THR A 106 17.61 -8.62 16.88
CA THR A 106 16.75 -9.78 16.68
C THR A 106 15.37 -9.55 17.30
N GLY A 107 14.37 -10.20 16.74
CA GLY A 107 13.01 -10.15 17.26
C GLY A 107 12.12 -11.19 16.59
N TYR A 108 10.82 -11.07 16.87
CA TYR A 108 9.79 -11.94 16.32
C TYR A 108 8.76 -11.11 15.59
N LEU A 109 8.57 -11.41 14.31
CA LEU A 109 7.50 -10.86 13.49
C LEU A 109 6.28 -11.76 13.73
N GLY A 110 5.28 -11.28 14.47
CA GLY A 110 4.05 -12.05 14.68
C GLY A 110 3.47 -12.50 13.34
N LEU A 111 3.59 -13.81 13.05
CA LEU A 111 3.20 -14.35 11.75
C LEU A 111 1.68 -14.45 11.65
N GLN A 112 1.13 -13.95 10.56
CA GLN A 112 -0.23 -14.31 10.15
C GLN A 112 -0.21 -15.78 9.69
N ALA A 113 -1.26 -16.54 10.04
CA ALA A 113 -1.45 -17.88 9.56
C ALA A 113 -1.24 -17.96 8.03
N ASN A 114 -0.41 -18.91 7.57
CA ASN A 114 -0.04 -19.20 6.18
C ASN A 114 1.21 -18.49 5.62
N LEU A 115 2.01 -17.77 6.42
CA LEU A 115 3.28 -17.22 5.92
C LEU A 115 4.22 -18.37 5.51
N ASP A 116 4.36 -19.39 6.37
CA ASP A 116 5.19 -20.58 6.12
C ASP A 116 4.81 -21.29 4.82
N GLU A 117 3.49 -21.43 4.56
CA GLU A 117 3.01 -22.08 3.34
C GLU A 117 3.38 -21.29 2.08
N LYS A 118 3.27 -19.96 2.11
CA LYS A 118 3.60 -19.11 0.97
C LYS A 118 5.10 -19.03 0.73
N LEU A 119 5.89 -18.83 1.78
CA LEU A 119 7.35 -18.80 1.69
C LEU A 119 7.90 -20.15 1.16
N SER A 120 7.36 -21.27 1.64
CA SER A 120 7.77 -22.61 1.17
C SER A 120 7.42 -22.87 -0.30
N LYS A 121 6.45 -22.13 -0.86
CA LYS A 121 6.09 -22.18 -2.28
C LYS A 121 6.92 -21.22 -3.15
N GLY A 122 7.79 -20.40 -2.55
CA GLY A 122 8.54 -19.37 -3.27
C GLY A 122 7.68 -18.18 -3.70
N GLU A 123 6.58 -17.91 -2.99
CA GLU A 123 5.69 -16.79 -3.31
C GLU A 123 6.12 -15.50 -2.58
N ASP A 124 6.23 -14.40 -3.32
CA ASP A 124 6.37 -13.07 -2.73
C ASP A 124 5.14 -12.70 -1.90
N ILE A 125 5.37 -12.02 -0.77
CA ILE A 125 4.31 -11.68 0.16
C ILE A 125 4.33 -10.18 0.46
N VAL A 126 3.13 -9.60 0.47
CA VAL A 126 2.91 -8.23 0.97
C VAL A 126 1.92 -8.32 2.11
N MET A 127 2.30 -7.80 3.27
CA MET A 127 1.46 -7.88 4.47
C MET A 127 1.62 -6.66 5.38
N ASN A 128 0.54 -6.32 6.07
CA ASN A 128 0.63 -5.37 7.18
C ASN A 128 1.19 -6.09 8.42
N THR A 129 2.11 -5.46 9.11
CA THR A 129 2.74 -6.00 10.32
C THR A 129 2.93 -4.91 11.35
N ALA A 130 2.96 -5.31 12.61
CA ALA A 130 3.28 -4.44 13.72
C ALA A 130 4.38 -5.07 14.57
N LEU A 131 5.52 -4.40 14.68
CA LEU A 131 6.55 -4.78 15.63
C LEU A 131 6.22 -4.19 17.01
N PRO A 132 6.54 -4.87 18.11
CA PRO A 132 6.29 -4.37 19.45
C PRO A 132 6.85 -2.95 19.66
N GLY A 133 5.99 -2.02 20.05
CA GLY A 133 6.38 -0.61 20.30
C GLY A 133 6.68 0.22 19.05
N LYS A 134 6.42 -0.30 17.86
CA LYS A 134 6.59 0.46 16.59
C LYS A 134 5.21 0.66 15.91
N PRO A 135 5.10 1.72 15.08
CA PRO A 135 3.90 1.91 14.24
C PRO A 135 3.65 0.72 13.31
N GLN A 136 2.44 0.61 12.83
CA GLN A 136 2.11 -0.37 11.78
C GLN A 136 2.89 -0.10 10.50
N MET A 137 3.31 -1.18 9.86
CA MET A 137 4.17 -1.14 8.67
C MET A 137 3.64 -2.09 7.60
N LEU A 138 3.77 -1.69 6.35
CA LEU A 138 3.61 -2.58 5.22
C LEU A 138 4.96 -3.25 4.94
N ALA A 139 5.00 -4.57 5.03
CA ALA A 139 6.17 -5.39 4.74
C ALA A 139 6.04 -6.06 3.37
N PHE A 140 7.12 -6.06 2.63
CA PHE A 140 7.34 -6.81 1.40
C PHE A 140 8.34 -7.90 1.73
N ILE A 141 8.03 -9.14 1.43
CA ILE A 141 8.82 -10.31 1.80
C ILE A 141 9.07 -11.13 0.54
N CYS A 142 10.32 -11.46 0.30
CA CYS A 142 10.75 -12.31 -0.79
C CYS A 142 11.42 -13.56 -0.20
N PRO A 143 10.97 -14.77 -0.56
CA PRO A 143 11.61 -16.01 -0.14
C PRO A 143 13.00 -16.13 -0.77
N GLU A 144 13.92 -16.75 -0.04
CA GLU A 144 15.29 -17.02 -0.47
C GLU A 144 15.64 -18.49 -0.29
N THR A 145 16.69 -18.91 -1.01
CA THR A 145 17.23 -20.26 -0.90
C THR A 145 18.23 -20.28 0.26
N GLN A 146 17.77 -20.40 1.51
CA GLN A 146 18.55 -20.54 2.75
C GLN A 146 19.88 -19.78 2.78
N GLY A 147 19.88 -18.61 3.40
CA GLY A 147 21.05 -17.78 3.64
C GLY A 147 21.50 -17.76 5.11
N SER A 148 22.63 -17.14 5.36
CA SER A 148 23.11 -16.88 6.72
C SER A 148 23.74 -15.49 6.81
N TYR A 149 23.32 -14.69 7.79
CA TYR A 149 23.90 -13.39 8.09
C TYR A 149 24.21 -13.30 9.59
N ARG A 150 25.47 -13.00 9.94
CA ARG A 150 25.95 -12.96 11.34
C ARG A 150 25.58 -14.20 12.16
N GLY A 151 25.63 -15.37 11.52
CA GLY A 151 25.26 -16.64 12.18
C GLY A 151 23.75 -16.88 12.33
N PHE A 152 22.91 -15.95 11.89
CA PHE A 152 21.45 -16.12 11.81
C PHE A 152 21.10 -16.74 10.46
N ALA A 153 20.53 -17.96 10.50
CA ALA A 153 20.01 -18.61 9.30
C ALA A 153 18.66 -17.98 8.95
N TYR A 154 18.47 -17.64 7.66
CA TYR A 154 17.24 -17.04 7.17
C TYR A 154 16.76 -17.74 5.89
N ASP A 155 15.46 -17.67 5.66
CA ASP A 155 14.75 -18.30 4.55
C ASP A 155 14.06 -17.27 3.66
N ALA A 156 14.04 -16.01 4.08
CA ALA A 156 13.47 -14.89 3.34
C ALA A 156 14.12 -13.57 3.76
N VAL A 157 14.01 -12.57 2.89
CA VAL A 157 14.33 -11.19 3.22
C VAL A 157 13.10 -10.32 3.11
N ALA A 158 13.06 -9.25 3.90
CA ALA A 158 11.95 -8.32 3.89
C ALA A 158 12.40 -6.87 4.02
N ILE A 159 11.64 -5.96 3.39
CA ILE A 159 11.70 -4.53 3.64
C ILE A 159 10.36 -4.04 4.15
N SER A 160 10.36 -2.96 4.93
CA SER A 160 9.14 -2.38 5.46
C SER A 160 9.06 -0.87 5.28
N TYR A 161 7.83 -0.36 5.17
CA TYR A 161 7.48 1.06 5.15
C TYR A 161 6.44 1.34 6.22
N TYR A 162 6.47 2.51 6.85
CA TYR A 162 5.37 2.93 7.71
C TYR A 162 4.09 3.10 6.90
N ASN A 163 2.96 2.64 7.44
CA ASN A 163 1.66 2.76 6.78
C ASN A 163 1.33 4.21 6.38
N ASP A 164 1.63 5.17 7.24
CA ASP A 164 1.45 6.60 6.95
C ASP A 164 2.22 7.07 5.71
N ALA A 165 3.39 6.49 5.42
CA ALA A 165 4.15 6.83 4.23
C ALA A 165 3.47 6.27 2.97
N VAL A 166 2.90 5.06 3.07
CA VAL A 166 2.14 4.45 1.98
C VAL A 166 0.83 5.19 1.73
N LEU A 167 0.09 5.53 2.78
CA LEU A 167 -1.16 6.28 2.68
C LEU A 167 -0.96 7.66 2.04
N ARG A 168 0.16 8.33 2.33
CA ARG A 168 0.50 9.61 1.67
C ARG A 168 0.69 9.50 0.16
N LEU A 169 1.09 8.34 -0.36
CA LEU A 169 1.15 8.10 -1.81
C LEU A 169 -0.24 8.00 -2.44
N LEU A 170 -1.25 7.61 -1.66
CA LEU A 170 -2.64 7.47 -2.08
C LEU A 170 -3.42 8.77 -1.89
N ASP A 171 -2.74 9.92 -1.86
CA ASP A 171 -3.25 11.24 -1.50
C ASP A 171 -4.68 11.50 -2.00
N SER A 172 -5.56 11.78 -1.04
CA SER A 172 -6.96 12.14 -1.26
C SER A 172 -7.19 13.67 -1.31
N SER A 173 -6.16 14.45 -1.63
CA SER A 173 -6.25 15.92 -1.74
C SER A 173 -7.39 16.37 -2.67
N ALA A 174 -7.76 15.53 -3.64
CA ALA A 174 -8.91 15.75 -4.53
C ALA A 174 -10.26 15.91 -3.80
N PHE A 175 -10.36 15.52 -2.53
CA PHE A 175 -11.57 15.58 -1.72
C PHE A 175 -11.46 16.54 -0.54
N GLU A 176 -10.51 17.48 -0.58
CA GLU A 176 -10.31 18.52 0.46
C GLU A 176 -10.17 17.92 1.89
N GLY A 177 -9.60 16.73 2.01
CA GLY A 177 -9.46 16.03 3.30
C GLY A 177 -10.73 15.33 3.82
N ASN A 178 -11.81 15.30 3.04
CA ASN A 178 -13.07 14.65 3.41
C ASN A 178 -13.15 13.16 3.01
N ALA A 179 -12.06 12.59 2.49
CA ALA A 179 -11.99 11.17 2.13
C ALA A 179 -10.96 10.43 2.99
N SER A 180 -11.27 9.18 3.31
CA SER A 180 -10.33 8.24 3.94
C SER A 180 -9.92 7.18 2.92
N ASN A 181 -8.63 6.90 2.85
CA ASN A 181 -8.09 5.86 1.98
C ASN A 181 -7.88 4.58 2.79
N TYR A 182 -8.26 3.46 2.21
CA TYR A 182 -8.03 2.13 2.76
C TYR A 182 -7.39 1.26 1.68
N VAL A 183 -6.40 0.47 2.06
CA VAL A 183 -5.89 -0.62 1.23
C VAL A 183 -6.50 -1.91 1.75
N ILE A 184 -7.16 -2.64 0.87
CA ILE A 184 -7.84 -3.89 1.21
C ILE A 184 -7.31 -5.05 0.37
N TYR A 185 -7.26 -6.25 0.97
CA TYR A 185 -7.03 -7.48 0.24
C TYR A 185 -8.23 -7.83 -0.66
N PRO A 186 -8.06 -8.70 -1.68
CA PRO A 186 -9.18 -9.17 -2.50
C PRO A 186 -10.30 -9.86 -1.72
N ASP A 187 -10.00 -10.37 -0.53
CA ASP A 187 -10.97 -10.99 0.39
C ASP A 187 -11.71 -9.98 1.29
N GLY A 188 -11.44 -8.67 1.12
CA GLY A 188 -12.10 -7.57 1.84
C GLY A 188 -11.45 -7.21 3.19
N ARG A 189 -10.40 -7.91 3.62
CA ARG A 189 -9.67 -7.51 4.84
C ARG A 189 -8.89 -6.23 4.62
N VAL A 190 -8.89 -5.34 5.61
CA VAL A 190 -8.11 -4.10 5.56
C VAL A 190 -6.63 -4.43 5.72
N VAL A 191 -5.80 -3.90 4.82
CA VAL A 191 -4.34 -3.98 4.87
C VAL A 191 -3.79 -2.76 5.60
N ILE A 192 -4.27 -1.57 5.23
CA ILE A 192 -3.87 -0.28 5.78
C ILE A 192 -5.12 0.59 5.93
N ASP A 193 -5.29 1.24 7.06
CA ASP A 193 -6.34 2.19 7.41
C ASP A 193 -5.76 3.47 8.02
#